data_b4ab3bb8729391e095a9e45fdb4eeb5b
#
_entry.id   b4ab3bb8729391e095a9e45fdb4eeb5b
#
_cell.length_a   1.000
_cell.length_b   1.000
_cell.length_c   1.000
_cell.angle_alpha   90.00
_cell.angle_beta   90.00
_cell.angle_gamma   90.00
#
_symmetry.space_group_name_H-M   'P 1'
#
loop_
_entity.id
_entity.type
_entity.pdbx_description
1 polymer ?
#
loop_
_entity_poly.entity_id
_entity_poly.type
_entity_poly.pdbx_seq_one_letter_code
_entity_poly.pdbx_strand_id
1 'polypeptide(L)'
;MNRVKRVVHATAAEVNGLSGKGVTAAVLDTGIALHPDLSGKIAGFADFVGGQKQPYDDSGHGTHVAGCLCGNGKCSNGLYAGIAPGCRLVVCKVLDGNVAAMIEGIRYVLDTRRIYHTRILNISVGIGSIREAALEQELLSWIAKAWNAGLFVAVAAGNNGPAPDSVSAMGLQAHVVSVGCHDGRQTPGHKNACAAYSGRGPANGRVKKPDLVAPGSGIISCNAWYRKNHFCSVNH
;
A
#
# COMPACT_ATOMS: atom_id res chain seq x y z
N MET A 1 3.12 -0.60 -14.27
CA MET A 1 3.34 -1.90 -13.58
C MET A 1 4.31 -2.83 -14.32
N ASN A 2 4.34 -2.92 -15.65
CA ASN A 2 5.22 -3.83 -16.39
C ASN A 2 6.72 -3.70 -16.02
N ARG A 3 7.24 -2.47 -15.85
CA ARG A 3 8.61 -2.21 -15.39
C ARG A 3 8.82 -2.75 -13.97
N VAL A 4 7.86 -2.50 -13.07
CA VAL A 4 7.93 -2.96 -11.67
C VAL A 4 8.05 -4.47 -11.62
N LYS A 5 7.17 -5.20 -12.31
CA LYS A 5 7.18 -6.66 -12.34
C LYS A 5 8.54 -7.24 -12.74
N ARG A 6 9.21 -6.63 -13.72
CA ARG A 6 10.56 -7.05 -14.13
C ARG A 6 11.60 -6.81 -13.05
N VAL A 7 11.58 -5.64 -12.41
CA VAL A 7 12.56 -5.26 -11.39
C VAL A 7 12.43 -6.12 -10.13
N VAL A 8 11.19 -6.43 -9.70
CA VAL A 8 10.93 -7.28 -8.51
C VAL A 8 10.83 -8.77 -8.86
N HIS A 9 11.15 -9.15 -10.11
CA HIS A 9 11.09 -10.54 -10.61
C HIS A 9 9.71 -11.20 -10.43
N ALA A 10 8.62 -10.42 -10.40
CA ALA A 10 7.27 -10.95 -10.23
C ALA A 10 6.84 -11.88 -11.38
N THR A 11 7.43 -11.75 -12.57
CA THR A 11 7.17 -12.63 -13.70
C THR A 11 7.51 -14.08 -13.37
N ALA A 12 8.55 -14.33 -12.57
CA ALA A 12 8.88 -15.68 -12.11
C ALA A 12 7.78 -16.29 -11.24
N ALA A 13 7.15 -15.48 -10.39
CA ALA A 13 6.00 -15.92 -9.59
C ALA A 13 4.78 -16.22 -10.48
N GLU A 14 4.52 -15.38 -11.48
CA GLU A 14 3.41 -15.57 -12.45
C GLU A 14 3.58 -16.87 -13.25
N VAL A 15 4.78 -17.15 -13.75
CA VAL A 15 5.08 -18.40 -14.47
C VAL A 15 4.84 -19.62 -13.62
N ASN A 16 5.07 -19.54 -12.30
CA ASN A 16 4.80 -20.61 -11.34
C ASN A 16 3.33 -20.60 -10.84
N GLY A 17 2.43 -19.85 -11.47
CA GLY A 17 1.00 -19.82 -11.11
C GLY A 17 0.69 -19.04 -9.83
N LEU A 18 1.66 -18.31 -9.26
CA LEU A 18 1.48 -17.52 -8.05
C LEU A 18 0.89 -16.15 -8.42
N SER A 19 -0.42 -16.03 -8.29
CA SER A 19 -1.17 -14.82 -8.64
C SER A 19 -1.79 -14.10 -7.44
N GLY A 20 -1.61 -14.61 -6.24
CA GLY A 20 -2.32 -14.17 -5.04
C GLY A 20 -3.74 -14.74 -4.91
N LYS A 21 -4.13 -15.71 -5.75
CA LYS A 21 -5.44 -16.38 -5.67
C LYS A 21 -5.62 -17.04 -4.29
N GLY A 22 -6.76 -16.79 -3.66
CA GLY A 22 -7.08 -17.29 -2.32
C GLY A 22 -6.53 -16.42 -1.18
N VAL A 23 -5.82 -15.34 -1.49
CA VAL A 23 -5.32 -14.38 -0.51
C VAL A 23 -6.15 -13.10 -0.58
N THR A 24 -6.48 -12.52 0.57
CA THR A 24 -7.04 -11.18 0.68
C THR A 24 -6.06 -10.25 1.38
N ALA A 25 -5.85 -9.07 0.80
CA ALA A 25 -5.09 -7.99 1.41
C ALA A 25 -6.05 -6.91 1.91
N ALA A 26 -5.84 -6.44 3.13
CA ALA A 26 -6.46 -5.21 3.61
C ALA A 26 -5.62 -4.01 3.18
N VAL A 27 -6.27 -2.96 2.69
CA VAL A 27 -5.66 -1.70 2.29
C VAL A 27 -6.29 -0.57 3.09
N LEU A 28 -5.50 0.06 3.95
CA LEU A 28 -5.87 1.25 4.71
C LEU A 28 -5.36 2.47 3.96
N ASP A 29 -6.30 3.23 3.36
CA ASP A 29 -5.95 4.30 2.42
C ASP A 29 -7.09 5.33 2.26
N THR A 30 -7.11 6.07 1.15
CA THR A 30 -8.14 7.08 0.83
C THR A 30 -9.47 6.50 0.36
N GLY A 31 -9.58 5.20 0.22
CA GLY A 31 -10.75 4.50 -0.34
C GLY A 31 -10.43 3.70 -1.59
N ILE A 32 -11.46 3.36 -2.35
CA ILE A 32 -11.34 2.66 -3.62
C ILE A 32 -12.51 3.02 -4.54
N ALA A 33 -12.21 3.43 -5.77
CA ALA A 33 -13.22 3.66 -6.79
C ALA A 33 -13.52 2.38 -7.59
N LEU A 34 -14.70 2.33 -8.18
CA LEU A 34 -15.08 1.25 -9.08
C LEU A 34 -14.35 1.41 -10.43
N HIS A 35 -13.29 0.64 -10.61
CA HIS A 35 -12.49 0.61 -11.84
C HIS A 35 -12.61 -0.76 -12.51
N PRO A 36 -12.69 -0.86 -13.86
CA PRO A 36 -12.81 -2.16 -14.55
C PRO A 36 -11.71 -3.15 -14.18
N ASP A 37 -10.48 -2.68 -13.95
CA ASP A 37 -9.37 -3.52 -13.53
C ASP A 37 -9.50 -4.04 -12.09
N LEU A 38 -10.39 -3.46 -11.30
CA LEU A 38 -10.68 -3.86 -9.91
C LEU A 38 -12.02 -4.60 -9.78
N SER A 39 -12.68 -4.88 -10.90
CA SER A 39 -13.95 -5.62 -10.91
C SER A 39 -13.78 -6.99 -10.26
N GLY A 40 -14.68 -7.31 -9.30
CA GLY A 40 -14.67 -8.58 -8.56
C GLY A 40 -13.54 -8.71 -7.53
N LYS A 41 -12.75 -7.66 -7.28
CA LYS A 41 -11.64 -7.68 -6.32
C LYS A 41 -12.05 -7.31 -4.90
N ILE A 42 -13.02 -6.42 -4.75
CA ILE A 42 -13.44 -5.89 -3.45
C ILE A 42 -14.25 -6.96 -2.70
N ALA A 43 -13.68 -7.51 -1.65
CA ALA A 43 -14.31 -8.46 -0.74
C ALA A 43 -15.05 -7.75 0.39
N GLY A 44 -14.56 -6.59 0.83
CA GLY A 44 -15.15 -5.77 1.87
C GLY A 44 -14.73 -4.32 1.72
N PHE A 45 -15.58 -3.42 2.21
CA PHE A 45 -15.31 -1.99 2.28
C PHE A 45 -15.84 -1.43 3.59
N ALA A 46 -15.06 -0.57 4.23
CA ALA A 46 -15.46 0.19 5.41
C ALA A 46 -14.92 1.61 5.31
N ASP A 47 -15.75 2.58 5.65
CA ASP A 47 -15.42 4.00 5.63
C ASP A 47 -15.48 4.57 7.05
N PHE A 48 -14.31 4.93 7.58
CA PHE A 48 -14.13 5.51 8.92
C PHE A 48 -13.98 7.03 8.89
N VAL A 49 -14.27 7.65 7.75
CA VAL A 49 -14.20 9.09 7.51
C VAL A 49 -15.59 9.66 7.28
N GLY A 50 -16.25 9.24 6.21
CA GLY A 50 -17.57 9.72 5.82
C GLY A 50 -18.73 8.78 6.15
N GLY A 51 -18.43 7.56 6.64
CA GLY A 51 -19.43 6.56 7.00
C GLY A 51 -20.24 5.99 5.82
N GLN A 52 -19.76 6.15 4.58
CA GLN A 52 -20.46 5.65 3.41
C GLN A 52 -20.34 4.12 3.30
N LYS A 53 -21.41 3.47 2.85
CA LYS A 53 -21.45 2.01 2.68
C LYS A 53 -20.91 1.54 1.32
N GLN A 54 -20.94 2.41 0.31
CA GLN A 54 -20.49 2.07 -1.04
C GLN A 54 -19.05 2.52 -1.25
N PRO A 55 -18.23 1.71 -1.96
CA PRO A 55 -16.86 2.07 -2.27
C PRO A 55 -16.76 3.38 -3.06
N TYR A 56 -15.90 4.27 -2.62
CA TYR A 56 -15.53 5.49 -3.30
C TYR A 56 -14.11 5.91 -2.93
N ASP A 57 -13.53 6.79 -3.75
CA ASP A 57 -12.19 7.36 -3.52
C ASP A 57 -12.15 8.77 -4.12
N ASP A 58 -12.15 9.76 -3.27
CA ASP A 58 -12.14 11.18 -3.62
C ASP A 58 -10.72 11.76 -3.77
N SER A 59 -9.70 11.01 -3.38
CA SER A 59 -8.28 11.35 -3.55
C SER A 59 -7.61 10.61 -4.72
N GLY A 60 -8.02 9.36 -4.98
CA GLY A 60 -7.47 8.50 -6.02
C GLY A 60 -6.25 7.67 -5.60
N HIS A 61 -5.62 7.98 -4.46
CA HIS A 61 -4.43 7.27 -4.02
C HIS A 61 -4.71 5.80 -3.70
N GLY A 62 -5.74 5.49 -2.92
CA GLY A 62 -6.10 4.12 -2.57
C GLY A 62 -6.48 3.28 -3.78
N THR A 63 -7.17 3.87 -4.77
CA THR A 63 -7.48 3.20 -6.04
C THR A 63 -6.21 2.86 -6.82
N HIS A 64 -5.25 3.77 -6.85
CA HIS A 64 -3.96 3.56 -7.49
C HIS A 64 -3.18 2.43 -6.79
N VAL A 65 -3.11 2.44 -5.46
CA VAL A 65 -2.48 1.39 -4.63
C VAL A 65 -3.14 0.03 -4.89
N ALA A 66 -4.47 -0.02 -4.88
CA ALA A 66 -5.24 -1.25 -5.17
C ALA A 66 -4.91 -1.81 -6.57
N GLY A 67 -4.81 -0.94 -7.56
CA GLY A 67 -4.41 -1.31 -8.92
C GLY A 67 -2.99 -1.87 -8.99
N CYS A 68 -2.04 -1.26 -8.27
CA CYS A 68 -0.66 -1.78 -8.16
C CYS A 68 -0.64 -3.17 -7.52
N LEU A 69 -1.47 -3.41 -6.52
CA LEU A 69 -1.54 -4.68 -5.82
C LEU A 69 -2.20 -5.75 -6.70
N CYS A 70 -3.43 -5.54 -7.15
CA CYS A 70 -4.24 -6.62 -7.73
C CYS A 70 -5.06 -6.26 -8.98
N GLY A 71 -4.83 -5.11 -9.61
CA GLY A 71 -5.49 -4.79 -10.87
C GLY A 71 -5.31 -5.89 -11.91
N ASN A 72 -6.37 -6.27 -12.62
CA ASN A 72 -6.29 -7.34 -13.62
C ASN A 72 -5.71 -6.88 -14.96
N GLY A 73 -5.50 -5.58 -15.15
CA GLY A 73 -4.95 -4.99 -16.37
C GLY A 73 -5.90 -5.02 -17.58
N LYS A 74 -7.20 -5.26 -17.39
CA LYS A 74 -8.18 -5.36 -18.47
C LYS A 74 -8.19 -4.13 -19.37
N CYS A 75 -8.05 -2.92 -18.79
CA CYS A 75 -8.02 -1.67 -19.53
C CYS A 75 -6.73 -1.44 -20.33
N SER A 76 -5.71 -2.29 -20.12
CA SER A 76 -4.40 -2.18 -20.77
C SER A 76 -3.93 -3.48 -21.43
N ASN A 77 -4.87 -4.38 -21.78
CA ASN A 77 -4.56 -5.70 -22.33
C ASN A 77 -3.47 -6.44 -21.52
N GLY A 78 -3.53 -6.34 -20.19
CA GLY A 78 -2.60 -6.97 -19.25
C GLY A 78 -1.32 -6.18 -18.97
N LEU A 79 -1.00 -5.13 -19.74
CA LEU A 79 0.28 -4.41 -19.66
C LEU A 79 0.53 -3.80 -18.26
N TYR A 80 -0.51 -3.29 -17.62
CA TYR A 80 -0.44 -2.66 -16.31
C TYR A 80 -1.12 -3.46 -15.21
N ALA A 81 -1.28 -4.78 -15.40
CA ALA A 81 -1.78 -5.64 -14.34
C ALA A 81 -0.93 -5.52 -13.06
N GLY A 82 -1.58 -5.55 -11.90
CA GLY A 82 -0.94 -5.51 -10.58
C GLY A 82 -0.03 -6.70 -10.33
N ILE A 83 0.69 -6.68 -9.22
CA ILE A 83 1.66 -7.73 -8.86
C ILE A 83 0.96 -9.06 -8.54
N ALA A 84 -0.20 -9.00 -7.89
CA ALA A 84 -0.98 -10.17 -7.45
C ALA A 84 -2.42 -10.11 -8.00
N PRO A 85 -2.64 -10.26 -9.31
CA PRO A 85 -3.94 -10.05 -9.94
C PRO A 85 -5.03 -11.04 -9.50
N GLY A 86 -4.68 -12.11 -8.82
CA GLY A 86 -5.62 -13.07 -8.21
C GLY A 86 -6.05 -12.71 -6.79
N CYS A 87 -5.41 -11.73 -6.17
CA CYS A 87 -5.71 -11.29 -4.81
C CYS A 87 -7.07 -10.57 -4.73
N ARG A 88 -7.72 -10.64 -3.55
CA ARG A 88 -8.92 -9.86 -3.20
C ARG A 88 -8.55 -8.76 -2.20
N LEU A 89 -9.43 -7.79 -2.03
CA LEU A 89 -9.20 -6.63 -1.18
C LEU A 89 -10.30 -6.47 -0.13
N VAL A 90 -9.89 -6.14 1.08
CA VAL A 90 -10.70 -5.41 2.07
C VAL A 90 -10.14 -4.01 2.12
N VAL A 91 -10.96 -3.00 1.81
CA VAL A 91 -10.51 -1.61 1.79
C VAL A 91 -11.14 -0.84 2.93
N CYS A 92 -10.29 -0.20 3.71
CA CYS A 92 -10.68 0.72 4.77
C CYS A 92 -10.30 2.14 4.36
N LYS A 93 -11.30 3.00 4.15
CA LYS A 93 -11.06 4.43 3.98
C LYS A 93 -10.80 5.04 5.35
N VAL A 94 -9.57 5.50 5.56
CA VAL A 94 -9.07 5.98 6.87
C VAL A 94 -8.39 7.34 6.77
N LEU A 95 -8.12 7.83 5.55
CA LEU A 95 -7.40 9.07 5.36
C LEU A 95 -8.34 10.27 5.28
N ASP A 96 -8.22 11.06 6.33
CA ASP A 96 -8.64 12.45 6.51
C ASP A 96 -7.65 13.23 7.41
N GLY A 97 -6.50 12.58 7.72
CA GLY A 97 -5.53 13.07 8.69
C GLY A 97 -5.81 12.63 10.15
N ASN A 98 -6.83 11.80 10.40
CA ASN A 98 -7.23 11.36 11.74
C ASN A 98 -6.66 9.97 12.08
N VAL A 99 -5.84 9.92 13.14
CA VAL A 99 -5.24 8.67 13.65
C VAL A 99 -6.28 7.69 14.17
N ALA A 100 -7.39 8.19 14.74
CA ALA A 100 -8.46 7.32 15.25
C ALA A 100 -9.11 6.50 14.12
N ALA A 101 -9.34 7.08 12.93
CA ALA A 101 -9.86 6.35 11.78
C ALA A 101 -8.91 5.21 11.36
N MET A 102 -7.59 5.44 11.43
CA MET A 102 -6.59 4.40 11.15
C MET A 102 -6.67 3.26 12.17
N ILE A 103 -6.81 3.59 13.45
CA ILE A 103 -6.96 2.59 14.53
C ILE A 103 -8.22 1.76 14.30
N GLU A 104 -9.36 2.40 14.04
CA GLU A 104 -10.62 1.71 13.76
C GLU A 104 -10.53 0.83 12.50
N GLY A 105 -9.82 1.29 11.46
CA GLY A 105 -9.54 0.48 10.27
C GLY A 105 -8.75 -0.79 10.61
N ILE A 106 -7.71 -0.70 11.45
CA ILE A 106 -6.94 -1.87 11.88
C ILE A 106 -7.82 -2.83 12.71
N ARG A 107 -8.63 -2.29 13.61
CA ARG A 107 -9.59 -3.09 14.42
C ARG A 107 -10.55 -3.86 13.52
N TYR A 108 -11.17 -3.17 12.57
CA TYR A 108 -12.08 -3.79 11.61
C TYR A 108 -11.41 -4.92 10.82
N VAL A 109 -10.17 -4.72 10.36
CA VAL A 109 -9.42 -5.75 9.66
C VAL A 109 -9.18 -6.97 10.56
N LEU A 110 -8.81 -6.75 11.83
CA LEU A 110 -8.60 -7.83 12.79
C LEU A 110 -9.89 -8.62 13.07
N ASP A 111 -11.01 -7.94 13.24
CA ASP A 111 -12.30 -8.55 13.54
C ASP A 111 -12.83 -9.36 12.34
N THR A 112 -12.61 -8.86 11.14
CA THR A 112 -13.13 -9.46 9.89
C THR A 112 -12.13 -10.39 9.19
N ARG A 113 -10.89 -10.52 9.67
CA ARG A 113 -9.82 -11.25 8.97
C ARG A 113 -10.16 -12.71 8.66
N ARG A 114 -10.92 -13.38 9.53
CA ARG A 114 -11.36 -14.75 9.30
C ARG A 114 -12.45 -14.84 8.25
N ILE A 115 -13.36 -13.87 8.22
CA ILE A 115 -14.48 -13.78 7.27
C ILE A 115 -13.95 -13.59 5.85
N TYR A 116 -13.00 -12.67 5.68
CA TYR A 116 -12.45 -12.32 4.37
C TYR A 116 -11.17 -13.09 4.03
N HIS A 117 -10.67 -13.96 4.91
CA HIS A 117 -9.38 -14.64 4.77
C HIS A 117 -8.22 -13.66 4.56
N THR A 118 -8.23 -12.55 5.29
CA THR A 118 -7.20 -11.51 5.20
C THR A 118 -5.89 -12.02 5.80
N ARG A 119 -4.81 -11.90 5.02
CA ARG A 119 -3.46 -12.34 5.39
C ARG A 119 -2.44 -11.20 5.38
N ILE A 120 -2.77 -10.10 4.73
CA ILE A 120 -1.89 -8.96 4.51
C ILE A 120 -2.61 -7.70 4.95
N LEU A 121 -1.90 -6.82 5.65
CA LEU A 121 -2.32 -5.45 5.97
C LEU A 121 -1.33 -4.50 5.30
N ASN A 122 -1.83 -3.68 4.38
CA ASN A 122 -1.06 -2.65 3.69
C ASN A 122 -1.46 -1.26 4.19
N ILE A 123 -0.48 -0.49 4.64
CA ILE A 123 -0.61 0.90 5.08
C ILE A 123 0.34 1.74 4.22
N SER A 124 -0.15 2.24 3.07
CA SER A 124 0.66 3.00 2.11
C SER A 124 0.60 4.51 2.33
N VAL A 125 0.27 4.93 3.54
CA VAL A 125 0.06 6.33 3.88
C VAL A 125 0.92 6.73 5.06
N GLY A 126 1.47 7.94 5.02
CA GLY A 126 2.10 8.57 6.15
C GLY A 126 1.03 9.34 6.95
N ILE A 127 1.01 9.14 8.24
CA ILE A 127 0.31 10.07 9.13
C ILE A 127 1.32 11.19 9.44
N GLY A 128 0.92 12.43 9.23
CA GLY A 128 1.72 13.60 9.61
C GLY A 128 2.08 13.55 11.11
N SER A 129 2.85 14.51 11.59
CA SER A 129 3.26 14.56 13.00
C SER A 129 2.05 14.43 13.91
N ILE A 130 1.96 13.29 14.61
CA ILE A 130 0.92 13.07 15.61
C ILE A 130 1.27 13.92 16.81
N ARG A 131 0.45 14.93 17.11
CA ARG A 131 0.72 15.85 18.23
C ARG A 131 0.50 15.19 19.60
N GLU A 132 -0.29 14.11 19.65
CA GLU A 132 -0.61 13.39 20.87
C GLU A 132 0.18 12.07 20.93
N ALA A 133 1.22 12.04 21.74
CA ALA A 133 2.07 10.86 21.91
C ALA A 133 1.29 9.60 22.35
N ALA A 134 0.23 9.77 23.14
CA ALA A 134 -0.63 8.67 23.59
C ALA A 134 -1.35 8.00 22.40
N LEU A 135 -1.87 8.79 21.47
CA LEU A 135 -2.57 8.29 20.29
C LEU A 135 -1.62 7.62 19.29
N GLU A 136 -0.40 8.14 19.17
CA GLU A 136 0.65 7.48 18.41
C GLU A 136 0.97 6.09 18.98
N GLN A 137 1.20 6.01 20.29
CA GLN A 137 1.47 4.73 20.96
C GLN A 137 0.31 3.74 20.83
N GLU A 138 -0.92 4.21 20.87
CA GLU A 138 -2.09 3.37 20.64
C GLU A 138 -2.07 2.79 19.22
N LEU A 139 -1.87 3.63 18.19
CA LEU A 139 -1.75 3.18 16.79
C LEU A 139 -0.67 2.12 16.63
N LEU A 140 0.53 2.37 17.16
CA LEU A 140 1.65 1.43 17.07
C LEU A 140 1.34 0.11 17.78
N SER A 141 0.61 0.16 18.89
CA SER A 141 0.11 -1.04 19.59
C SER A 141 -0.85 -1.86 18.70
N TRP A 142 -1.76 -1.21 17.99
CA TRP A 142 -2.69 -1.90 17.09
C TRP A 142 -1.97 -2.52 15.87
N ILE A 143 -0.96 -1.86 15.34
CA ILE A 143 -0.09 -2.41 14.29
C ILE A 143 0.62 -3.68 14.79
N ALA A 144 1.18 -3.65 16.00
CA ALA A 144 1.81 -4.82 16.61
C ALA A 144 0.80 -5.96 16.86
N LYS A 145 -0.43 -5.65 17.30
CA LYS A 145 -1.52 -6.63 17.42
C LYS A 145 -1.86 -7.28 16.08
N ALA A 146 -1.87 -6.52 14.99
CA ALA A 146 -2.12 -7.05 13.64
C ALA A 146 -1.04 -8.07 13.24
N TRP A 147 0.22 -7.75 13.46
CA TRP A 147 1.33 -8.68 13.23
C TRP A 147 1.22 -9.94 14.08
N ASN A 148 0.99 -9.79 15.38
CA ASN A 148 0.86 -10.91 16.31
C ASN A 148 -0.37 -11.79 16.02
N ALA A 149 -1.39 -11.22 15.37
CA ALA A 149 -2.55 -11.96 14.88
C ALA A 149 -2.28 -12.77 13.57
N GLY A 150 -1.03 -12.73 13.07
CA GLY A 150 -0.55 -13.46 11.91
C GLY A 150 -0.75 -12.74 10.57
N LEU A 151 -1.00 -11.42 10.57
CA LEU A 151 -1.02 -10.63 9.34
C LEU A 151 0.41 -10.23 8.94
N PHE A 152 0.72 -10.31 7.66
CA PHE A 152 1.90 -9.66 7.11
C PHE A 152 1.60 -8.15 6.99
N VAL A 153 2.29 -7.33 7.76
CA VAL A 153 2.05 -5.89 7.79
C VAL A 153 3.11 -5.16 6.97
N ALA A 154 2.70 -4.56 5.86
CA ALA A 154 3.53 -3.71 5.01
C ALA A 154 3.20 -2.24 5.24
N VAL A 155 4.23 -1.42 5.45
CA VAL A 155 4.08 0.02 5.74
C VAL A 155 5.01 0.83 4.87
N ALA A 156 4.54 1.97 4.34
CA ALA A 156 5.40 2.90 3.63
C ALA A 156 6.46 3.52 4.57
N ALA A 157 7.69 3.62 4.09
CA ALA A 157 8.77 4.28 4.84
C ALA A 157 8.52 5.79 5.07
N GLY A 158 7.61 6.38 4.33
CA GLY A 158 7.32 7.82 4.35
C GLY A 158 8.06 8.60 3.28
N ASN A 159 7.70 9.89 3.16
CA ASN A 159 8.14 10.78 2.08
C ASN A 159 9.01 11.94 2.59
N ASN A 160 9.61 11.81 3.78
CA ASN A 160 10.36 12.87 4.44
C ASN A 160 11.89 12.79 4.21
N GLY A 161 12.35 11.92 3.28
CA GLY A 161 13.74 11.85 2.88
C GLY A 161 14.22 13.13 2.19
N PRO A 162 15.52 13.27 1.91
CA PRO A 162 16.59 12.26 2.01
C PRO A 162 17.35 12.26 3.35
N ALA A 163 16.99 13.13 4.28
CA ALA A 163 17.71 13.21 5.56
C ALA A 163 17.64 11.88 6.34
N PRO A 164 18.65 11.52 7.13
CA PRO A 164 18.54 10.46 8.13
C PRO A 164 17.35 10.71 9.09
N ASP A 165 16.93 9.68 9.80
CA ASP A 165 15.84 9.74 10.78
C ASP A 165 14.47 10.20 10.20
N SER A 166 14.25 9.96 8.92
CA SER A 166 13.04 10.40 8.21
C SER A 166 12.04 9.28 7.89
N VAL A 167 12.31 8.03 8.31
CA VAL A 167 11.33 6.95 8.27
C VAL A 167 10.19 7.26 9.24
N SER A 168 8.95 7.03 8.82
CA SER A 168 7.76 7.24 9.65
C SER A 168 7.78 6.40 10.93
N ALA A 169 7.13 6.87 12.00
CA ALA A 169 7.02 6.15 13.27
C ALA A 169 6.48 4.72 13.09
N MET A 170 5.49 4.54 12.22
CA MET A 170 4.97 3.22 11.86
C MET A 170 6.04 2.36 11.16
N GLY A 171 6.82 2.94 10.25
CA GLY A 171 7.87 2.25 9.51
C GLY A 171 9.07 1.84 10.38
N LEU A 172 9.27 2.48 11.52
CA LEU A 172 10.35 2.15 12.47
C LEU A 172 10.02 0.93 13.35
N GLN A 173 8.76 0.48 13.38
CA GLN A 173 8.35 -0.64 14.22
C GLN A 173 9.02 -1.96 13.82
N ALA A 174 9.31 -2.82 14.80
CA ALA A 174 9.85 -4.16 14.57
C ALA A 174 8.83 -5.11 13.91
N HIS A 175 7.55 -4.88 14.17
CA HIS A 175 6.43 -5.72 13.74
C HIS A 175 5.82 -5.25 12.41
N VAL A 176 6.64 -4.72 11.50
CA VAL A 176 6.24 -4.34 10.16
C VAL A 176 7.37 -4.57 9.16
N VAL A 177 7.01 -4.74 7.91
CA VAL A 177 7.93 -4.62 6.78
C VAL A 177 7.80 -3.21 6.22
N SER A 178 8.76 -2.34 6.50
CA SER A 178 8.79 -0.98 5.96
C SER A 178 9.42 -0.95 4.59
N VAL A 179 8.74 -0.28 3.66
CA VAL A 179 9.12 -0.27 2.24
C VAL A 179 9.45 1.17 1.82
N GLY A 180 10.69 1.37 1.41
CA GLY A 180 11.17 2.60 0.79
C GLY A 180 10.98 2.58 -0.73
N CYS A 181 11.24 3.72 -1.35
CA CYS A 181 11.11 3.88 -2.80
C CYS A 181 12.49 4.00 -3.46
N HIS A 182 12.66 3.34 -4.60
CA HIS A 182 13.70 3.68 -5.57
C HIS A 182 13.08 4.09 -6.91
N ASP A 183 13.83 4.85 -7.71
CA ASP A 183 13.33 5.41 -8.97
C ASP A 183 13.17 4.36 -10.10
N GLY A 184 13.66 3.14 -9.87
CA GLY A 184 13.59 2.03 -10.82
C GLY A 184 14.41 2.25 -12.09
N ARG A 185 15.25 3.29 -12.13
CA ARG A 185 16.14 3.55 -13.24
C ARG A 185 17.41 2.71 -13.09
N GLN A 186 17.58 1.74 -13.97
CA GLN A 186 18.86 1.07 -14.14
C GLN A 186 19.72 1.98 -15.02
N THR A 187 20.42 2.94 -14.43
CA THR A 187 21.41 3.74 -15.13
C THR A 187 22.76 3.03 -14.99
N PRO A 188 23.49 2.76 -16.08
CA PRO A 188 24.85 2.22 -15.99
C PRO A 188 25.70 3.07 -15.05
N GLY A 189 26.29 2.46 -14.02
CA GLY A 189 27.11 3.15 -13.01
C GLY A 189 26.37 3.66 -11.78
N HIS A 190 25.05 3.74 -11.77
CA HIS A 190 24.26 4.05 -10.57
C HIS A 190 23.56 2.80 -10.05
N LYS A 191 24.04 2.26 -8.94
CA LYS A 191 23.33 1.23 -8.18
C LYS A 191 22.04 1.85 -7.62
N ASN A 192 20.88 1.31 -8.00
CA ASN A 192 19.53 1.56 -7.48
C ASN A 192 19.45 2.63 -6.36
N ALA A 193 19.49 3.91 -6.73
CA ALA A 193 19.42 4.98 -5.76
C ALA A 193 18.00 5.05 -5.20
N CYS A 194 17.87 5.08 -3.88
CA CYS A 194 16.60 5.43 -3.27
C CYS A 194 16.15 6.79 -3.76
N ALA A 195 14.85 6.93 -4.06
CA ALA A 195 14.27 8.22 -4.39
C ALA A 195 14.56 9.24 -3.28
N ALA A 196 14.83 10.49 -3.66
CA ALA A 196 15.24 11.52 -2.70
C ALA A 196 14.21 11.74 -1.59
N TYR A 197 12.92 11.62 -1.91
CA TYR A 197 11.83 11.76 -0.94
C TYR A 197 11.65 10.54 -0.02
N SER A 198 12.18 9.36 -0.38
CA SER A 198 11.97 8.15 0.43
C SER A 198 12.60 8.27 1.80
N GLY A 199 11.85 7.92 2.85
CA GLY A 199 12.34 7.91 4.22
C GLY A 199 13.62 7.11 4.40
N ARG A 200 14.55 7.66 5.19
CA ARG A 200 15.85 7.07 5.55
C ARG A 200 15.84 6.67 7.00
N GLY A 201 16.47 5.55 7.30
CA GLY A 201 16.58 5.04 8.66
C GLY A 201 17.44 5.88 9.59
N PRO A 202 17.52 5.47 10.86
CA PRO A 202 18.27 6.17 11.88
C PRO A 202 19.76 6.33 11.56
N ALA A 203 20.30 7.53 11.78
CA ALA A 203 21.70 7.85 11.55
C ALA A 203 22.65 7.00 12.40
N ASN A 204 22.21 6.57 13.58
CA ASN A 204 23.00 5.77 14.52
C ASN A 204 23.20 4.30 14.08
N GLY A 205 22.55 3.87 13.00
CA GLY A 205 22.68 2.53 12.41
C GLY A 205 22.23 1.35 13.30
N ARG A 206 21.64 1.61 14.47
CA ARG A 206 21.17 0.56 15.39
C ARG A 206 19.99 -0.23 14.83
N VAL A 207 19.15 0.41 14.04
CA VAL A 207 17.98 -0.22 13.37
C VAL A 207 18.10 0.05 11.88
N LYS A 208 18.12 -1.02 11.09
CA LYS A 208 18.13 -0.90 9.62
C LYS A 208 16.71 -0.77 9.13
N LYS A 209 16.31 0.43 8.74
CA LYS A 209 15.02 0.74 8.12
C LYS A 209 15.23 1.72 6.95
N PRO A 210 14.42 1.67 5.90
CA PRO A 210 13.38 0.66 5.66
C PRO A 210 13.96 -0.74 5.49
N ASP A 211 13.13 -1.79 5.67
CA ASP A 211 13.56 -3.18 5.53
C ASP A 211 13.94 -3.53 4.08
N LEU A 212 13.21 -2.93 3.14
CA LEU A 212 13.47 -3.10 1.71
C LEU A 212 13.06 -1.84 0.93
N VAL A 213 13.43 -1.80 -0.34
CA VAL A 213 13.00 -0.77 -1.29
C VAL A 213 12.35 -1.43 -2.51
N ALA A 214 11.38 -0.74 -3.09
CA ALA A 214 10.69 -1.16 -4.30
C ALA A 214 10.59 -0.02 -5.32
N PRO A 215 10.41 -0.29 -6.63
CA PRO A 215 10.15 0.76 -7.61
C PRO A 215 8.86 1.48 -7.27
N GLY A 216 8.91 2.80 -7.06
CA GLY A 216 7.75 3.61 -6.67
C GLY A 216 7.59 4.88 -7.49
N SER A 217 8.53 5.24 -8.37
CA SER A 217 8.47 6.46 -9.18
C SER A 217 7.91 6.18 -10.58
N GLY A 218 6.98 7.03 -11.04
CA GLY A 218 6.39 6.93 -12.38
C GLY A 218 5.60 5.64 -12.60
N ILE A 219 4.85 5.22 -11.61
CA ILE A 219 4.02 4.00 -11.66
C ILE A 219 2.69 4.33 -12.35
N ILE A 220 2.29 3.49 -13.31
CA ILE A 220 0.99 3.56 -13.97
C ILE A 220 0.08 2.51 -13.36
N SER A 221 -1.10 2.92 -12.88
CA SER A 221 -2.09 2.07 -12.23
C SER A 221 -3.51 2.59 -12.42
N CYS A 222 -4.49 2.04 -11.69
CA CYS A 222 -5.90 2.43 -11.77
C CYS A 222 -6.12 3.89 -11.37
N ASN A 223 -6.97 4.58 -12.09
CA ASN A 223 -7.39 5.94 -11.82
C ASN A 223 -8.80 5.95 -11.21
N ALA A 224 -9.00 6.65 -10.10
CA ALA A 224 -10.31 6.75 -9.43
C ALA A 224 -11.38 7.44 -10.30
N TRP A 225 -10.98 8.32 -11.20
CA TRP A 225 -11.86 9.04 -12.13
C TRP A 225 -11.90 8.40 -13.51
N TYR A 226 -11.71 7.08 -13.60
CA TYR A 226 -11.78 6.35 -14.87
C TYR A 226 -13.12 6.63 -15.58
N ARG A 227 -13.02 7.11 -16.82
CA ARG A 227 -14.14 7.19 -17.76
C ARG A 227 -13.80 6.34 -18.97
N LYS A 228 -14.75 5.55 -19.46
CA LYS A 228 -14.57 4.55 -20.51
C LYS A 228 -13.86 5.06 -21.79
N ASN A 229 -13.84 6.38 -22.01
CA ASN A 229 -13.29 7.03 -23.20
C ASN A 229 -12.02 7.86 -22.94
N HIS A 230 -11.42 7.78 -21.74
CA HIS A 230 -10.20 8.50 -21.42
C HIS A 230 -9.17 7.55 -20.80
N PHE A 231 -8.08 7.34 -21.52
CA PHE A 231 -6.87 6.79 -20.93
C PHE A 231 -6.26 7.88 -20.03
N CYS A 232 -6.46 7.79 -18.73
CA CYS A 232 -5.79 8.66 -17.78
C CYS A 232 -4.60 7.92 -17.19
N SER A 233 -3.41 8.31 -17.56
CA SER A 233 -2.21 8.04 -16.78
C SER A 233 -2.17 9.04 -15.64
N VAL A 234 -2.24 8.59 -14.40
CA VAL A 234 -1.86 9.40 -13.24
C VAL A 234 -0.39 9.11 -12.96
N ASN A 235 0.46 10.10 -13.24
CA ASN A 235 1.84 10.08 -12.79
C ASN A 235 1.86 10.58 -11.34
N HIS A 236 2.24 9.74 -10.42
CA HIS A 236 2.65 10.10 -9.07
C HIS A 236 4.13 9.84 -8.89
#